data_01703c35404d5a4c875f243350632333
#
_entry.id   01703c35404d5a4c875f243350632333
#
_cell.length_a   1.000
_cell.length_b   1.000
_cell.length_c   1.000
_cell.angle_alpha   90.00
_cell.angle_beta   90.00
_cell.angle_gamma   90.00
#
_symmetry.space_group_name_H-M   'P 1'
#
loop_
_entity.id
_entity.type
_entity.pdbx_description
1 polymer ?
#
loop_
_entity_poly.entity_id
_entity_poly.type
_entity_poly.pdbx_seq_one_letter_code
_entity_poly.pdbx_strand_id
1 'polypeptide(L)'
;MTTEAKRLVPLQERYAGQRILLTGATGMLGKSVLEKILRDLPSVEKVYLLVRPRRSVDAIERVDWEIIRSPVFDRLRSQWQSHFHARMSSKVEAVAGDLALKHLGLDDAAYEKLAGEVTMIINCGATCSFREEFDRALQVNALGARRILKLAQDAGNVPLVHVSTAYVYETTYELSPERVIPLGHTLRTLKGGLAAEFSLDEEIDQMLARCAALRAATFL
;
A
#
# COMPACT_ATOMS: atom_id res chain seq x y z
N MET A 1 23.97 -21.79 -26.20
CA MET A 1 22.74 -21.81 -25.38
C MET A 1 21.89 -20.65 -25.83
N THR A 2 20.89 -20.91 -26.65
CA THR A 2 19.93 -19.93 -27.17
C THR A 2 18.99 -19.53 -26.01
N THR A 3 19.10 -18.27 -25.60
CA THR A 3 18.17 -17.68 -24.63
C THR A 3 16.82 -17.58 -25.32
N GLU A 4 15.88 -18.48 -24.99
CA GLU A 4 14.49 -18.34 -25.44
C GLU A 4 13.99 -16.97 -24.96
N ALA A 5 13.67 -16.11 -25.91
CA ALA A 5 13.04 -14.83 -25.64
C ALA A 5 11.69 -15.11 -24.96
N LYS A 6 11.62 -14.85 -23.66
CA LYS A 6 10.41 -15.04 -22.86
C LYS A 6 9.28 -14.24 -23.50
N ARG A 7 8.32 -14.91 -24.14
CA ARG A 7 7.17 -14.26 -24.79
C ARG A 7 6.51 -13.32 -23.82
N LEU A 8 6.47 -12.04 -24.14
CA LEU A 8 5.79 -11.03 -23.34
C LEU A 8 4.28 -11.29 -23.41
N VAL A 9 3.70 -11.69 -22.30
CA VAL A 9 2.23 -11.86 -22.17
C VAL A 9 1.62 -10.47 -22.06
N PRO A 10 0.60 -10.12 -22.86
CA PRO A 10 -0.11 -8.85 -22.74
C PRO A 10 -0.65 -8.61 -21.33
N LEU A 11 -0.67 -7.34 -20.89
CA LEU A 11 -1.16 -7.01 -19.54
C LEU A 11 -2.60 -7.49 -19.31
N GLN A 12 -3.47 -7.40 -20.32
CA GLN A 12 -4.87 -7.85 -20.23
C GLN A 12 -4.97 -9.33 -19.88
N GLU A 13 -4.12 -10.17 -20.46
CA GLU A 13 -4.06 -11.60 -20.16
C GLU A 13 -3.49 -11.88 -18.77
N ARG A 14 -2.46 -11.12 -18.35
CA ARG A 14 -1.85 -11.26 -17.03
C ARG A 14 -2.79 -10.92 -15.88
N TYR A 15 -3.68 -9.96 -16.11
CA TYR A 15 -4.60 -9.47 -15.09
C TYR A 15 -5.98 -10.10 -15.18
N ALA A 16 -6.22 -11.00 -16.15
CA ALA A 16 -7.50 -11.70 -16.27
C ALA A 16 -7.79 -12.53 -15.01
N GLY A 17 -8.98 -12.36 -14.44
CA GLY A 17 -9.43 -13.07 -13.24
C GLY A 17 -8.71 -12.67 -11.94
N GLN A 18 -7.82 -11.65 -11.97
CA GLN A 18 -7.14 -11.22 -10.77
C GLN A 18 -8.10 -10.53 -9.78
N ARG A 19 -7.91 -10.83 -8.50
CA ARG A 19 -8.55 -10.17 -7.36
C ARG A 19 -7.50 -9.36 -6.62
N ILE A 20 -7.52 -8.05 -6.83
CA ILE A 20 -6.46 -7.13 -6.46
C ILE A 20 -6.81 -6.42 -5.15
N LEU A 21 -5.94 -6.48 -4.15
CA LEU A 21 -6.01 -5.54 -3.03
C LEU A 21 -5.25 -4.27 -3.38
N LEU A 22 -5.94 -3.12 -3.37
CA LEU A 22 -5.36 -1.80 -3.55
C LEU A 22 -5.46 -1.01 -2.25
N THR A 23 -4.33 -0.55 -1.74
CA THR A 23 -4.29 0.39 -0.62
C THR A 23 -4.03 1.82 -1.10
N GLY A 24 -4.36 2.80 -0.28
CA GLY A 24 -4.15 4.21 -0.62
C GLY A 24 -5.07 4.76 -1.70
N ALA A 25 -6.19 4.07 -2.01
CA ALA A 25 -7.14 4.48 -3.03
C ALA A 25 -7.84 5.83 -2.77
N THR A 26 -7.78 6.37 -1.56
CA THR A 26 -8.26 7.73 -1.25
C THR A 26 -7.29 8.83 -1.70
N GLY A 27 -6.02 8.49 -1.95
CA GLY A 27 -5.01 9.39 -2.50
C GLY A 27 -5.07 9.51 -4.03
N MET A 28 -4.37 10.48 -4.58
CA MET A 28 -4.36 10.73 -6.03
C MET A 28 -3.82 9.54 -6.82
N LEU A 29 -2.68 9.00 -6.42
CA LEU A 29 -2.05 7.86 -7.10
C LEU A 29 -2.96 6.63 -7.09
N GLY A 30 -3.48 6.25 -5.90
CA GLY A 30 -4.35 5.08 -5.78
C GLY A 30 -5.64 5.20 -6.59
N LYS A 31 -6.25 6.40 -6.66
CA LYS A 31 -7.40 6.65 -7.56
C LYS A 31 -7.04 6.47 -9.03
N SER A 32 -5.89 7.01 -9.45
CA SER A 32 -5.42 6.90 -10.84
C SER A 32 -5.10 5.45 -11.22
N VAL A 33 -4.52 4.68 -10.29
CA VAL A 33 -4.28 3.24 -10.47
C VAL A 33 -5.60 2.49 -10.60
N LEU A 34 -6.58 2.77 -9.73
CA LEU A 34 -7.91 2.14 -9.78
C LEU A 34 -8.61 2.46 -11.11
N GLU A 35 -8.64 3.73 -11.51
CA GLU A 35 -9.24 4.16 -12.79
C GLU A 35 -8.60 3.41 -13.96
N LYS A 36 -7.25 3.35 -13.98
CA LYS A 36 -6.53 2.67 -15.05
C LYS A 36 -6.81 1.16 -15.08
N ILE A 37 -6.86 0.51 -13.93
CA ILE A 37 -7.23 -0.92 -13.85
C ILE A 37 -8.63 -1.13 -14.45
N LEU A 38 -9.61 -0.37 -13.99
CA LEU A 38 -10.99 -0.52 -14.44
C LEU A 38 -11.19 -0.21 -15.92
N ARG A 39 -10.41 0.72 -16.47
CA ARG A 39 -10.48 1.13 -17.87
C ARG A 39 -9.76 0.18 -18.82
N ASP A 40 -8.52 -0.21 -18.48
CA ASP A 40 -7.63 -0.89 -19.41
C ASP A 40 -7.59 -2.41 -19.18
N LEU A 41 -8.05 -2.88 -18.02
CA LEU A 41 -8.02 -4.28 -17.61
C LEU A 41 -9.42 -4.79 -17.23
N PRO A 42 -10.39 -4.79 -18.16
CA PRO A 42 -11.78 -5.13 -17.87
C PRO A 42 -11.98 -6.58 -17.41
N SER A 43 -11.01 -7.45 -17.67
CA SER A 43 -10.99 -8.86 -17.25
C SER A 43 -10.52 -9.07 -15.79
N VAL A 44 -10.09 -8.03 -15.08
CA VAL A 44 -9.88 -8.09 -13.62
C VAL A 44 -11.21 -8.47 -12.96
N GLU A 45 -11.17 -9.45 -12.07
CA GLU A 45 -12.38 -9.94 -11.41
C GLU A 45 -12.89 -8.94 -10.37
N LYS A 46 -12.02 -8.54 -9.42
CA LYS A 46 -12.38 -7.68 -8.30
C LYS A 46 -11.21 -6.80 -7.87
N VAL A 47 -11.50 -5.61 -7.36
CA VAL A 47 -10.53 -4.74 -6.67
C VAL A 47 -11.05 -4.45 -5.26
N TYR A 48 -10.36 -4.98 -4.25
CA TYR A 48 -10.59 -4.69 -2.85
C TYR A 48 -9.87 -3.40 -2.49
N LEU A 49 -10.56 -2.43 -1.90
CA LEU A 49 -9.98 -1.16 -1.47
C LEU A 49 -9.82 -1.15 0.04
N LEU A 50 -8.59 -1.23 0.55
CA LEU A 50 -8.34 -1.04 1.98
C LEU A 50 -8.51 0.44 2.32
N VAL A 51 -9.57 0.77 3.05
CA VAL A 51 -9.93 2.15 3.40
C VAL A 51 -10.15 2.25 4.91
N ARG A 52 -9.40 3.16 5.54
CA ARG A 52 -9.52 3.40 6.97
C ARG A 52 -10.83 4.13 7.28
N PRO A 53 -11.70 3.61 8.16
CA PRO A 53 -12.87 4.35 8.64
C PRO A 53 -12.44 5.65 9.34
N ARG A 54 -13.28 6.68 9.31
CA ARG A 54 -13.07 7.95 10.02
C ARG A 54 -14.27 8.24 10.91
N ARG A 55 -14.07 8.36 12.23
CA ARG A 55 -15.08 8.72 13.23
C ARG A 55 -16.51 8.24 12.90
N SER A 56 -17.28 9.09 12.19
CA SER A 56 -18.69 8.82 11.84
C SER A 56 -18.90 8.38 10.39
N VAL A 57 -17.82 8.16 9.61
CA VAL A 57 -17.89 7.78 8.19
C VAL A 57 -17.23 6.42 8.01
N ASP A 58 -18.01 5.44 7.60
CA ASP A 58 -17.50 4.09 7.35
C ASP A 58 -16.67 3.98 6.05
N ALA A 59 -16.09 2.80 5.82
CA ALA A 59 -15.24 2.59 4.64
C ALA A 59 -16.03 2.63 3.34
N ILE A 60 -17.27 2.16 3.33
CA ILE A 60 -18.14 2.13 2.13
C ILE A 60 -18.52 3.55 1.74
N GLU A 61 -18.98 4.34 2.70
CA GLU A 61 -19.29 5.75 2.49
C GLU A 61 -18.06 6.53 1.97
N ARG A 62 -16.87 6.26 2.53
CA ARG A 62 -15.64 6.88 2.07
C ARG A 62 -15.28 6.48 0.64
N VAL A 63 -15.49 5.22 0.26
CA VAL A 63 -15.28 4.77 -1.13
C VAL A 63 -16.22 5.53 -2.07
N ASP A 64 -17.49 5.69 -1.72
CA ASP A 64 -18.42 6.45 -2.55
C ASP A 64 -18.01 7.92 -2.68
N TRP A 65 -17.83 8.61 -1.53
CA TRP A 65 -17.59 10.05 -1.53
C TRP A 65 -16.19 10.45 -1.98
N GLU A 66 -15.15 9.79 -1.48
CA GLU A 66 -13.77 10.21 -1.73
C GLU A 66 -13.18 9.59 -3.00
N ILE A 67 -13.71 8.45 -3.45
CA ILE A 67 -13.17 7.71 -4.59
C ILE A 67 -14.12 7.77 -5.78
N ILE A 68 -15.29 7.13 -5.68
CA ILE A 68 -16.20 6.95 -6.83
C ILE A 68 -16.65 8.30 -7.40
N ARG A 69 -16.92 9.31 -6.57
CA ARG A 69 -17.33 10.66 -7.02
C ARG A 69 -16.17 11.55 -7.46
N SER A 70 -14.94 11.10 -7.35
CA SER A 70 -13.77 11.87 -7.76
C SER A 70 -13.77 12.15 -9.27
N PRO A 71 -13.34 13.36 -9.71
CA PRO A 71 -13.16 13.69 -11.12
C PRO A 71 -12.21 12.76 -11.88
N VAL A 72 -11.32 12.04 -11.18
CA VAL A 72 -10.45 11.02 -11.79
C VAL A 72 -11.25 9.99 -12.59
N PHE A 73 -12.51 9.73 -12.20
CA PHE A 73 -13.38 8.75 -12.87
C PHE A 73 -14.30 9.35 -13.93
N ASP A 74 -14.19 10.63 -14.29
CA ASP A 74 -15.07 11.28 -15.29
C ASP A 74 -14.99 10.59 -16.65
N ARG A 75 -13.80 10.13 -17.04
CA ARG A 75 -13.61 9.35 -18.26
C ARG A 75 -14.40 8.03 -18.23
N LEU A 76 -14.34 7.29 -17.14
CA LEU A 76 -15.11 6.06 -16.98
C LEU A 76 -16.63 6.33 -16.91
N ARG A 77 -17.05 7.43 -16.26
CA ARG A 77 -18.47 7.84 -16.27
C ARG A 77 -18.96 8.10 -17.68
N SER A 78 -18.17 8.81 -18.49
CA SER A 78 -18.51 9.08 -19.88
C SER A 78 -18.55 7.80 -20.73
N GLN A 79 -17.63 6.87 -20.49
CA GLN A 79 -17.56 5.59 -21.22
C GLN A 79 -18.68 4.61 -20.82
N TRP A 80 -18.98 4.53 -19.53
CA TRP A 80 -19.94 3.55 -18.99
C TRP A 80 -21.36 4.10 -18.85
N GLN A 81 -21.52 5.41 -18.90
CA GLN A 81 -22.83 6.10 -18.87
C GLN A 81 -23.74 5.59 -17.73
N SER A 82 -24.95 5.16 -18.06
CA SER A 82 -25.92 4.63 -17.09
C SER A 82 -25.43 3.36 -16.36
N HIS A 83 -24.44 2.66 -16.89
CA HIS A 83 -23.89 1.43 -16.29
C HIS A 83 -22.76 1.70 -15.29
N PHE A 84 -22.35 2.96 -15.11
CA PHE A 84 -21.18 3.30 -14.28
C PHE A 84 -21.28 2.72 -12.85
N HIS A 85 -22.36 3.04 -12.12
CA HIS A 85 -22.52 2.57 -10.75
C HIS A 85 -22.62 1.04 -10.64
N ALA A 86 -23.35 0.39 -11.54
CA ALA A 86 -23.47 -1.06 -11.54
C ALA A 86 -22.12 -1.74 -11.79
N ARG A 87 -21.31 -1.23 -12.74
CA ARG A 87 -19.96 -1.74 -13.00
C ARG A 87 -19.00 -1.46 -11.83
N MET A 88 -19.05 -0.27 -11.23
CA MET A 88 -18.25 0.02 -10.04
C MET A 88 -18.57 -0.97 -8.93
N SER A 89 -19.84 -1.14 -8.57
CA SER A 89 -20.27 -2.05 -7.51
C SER A 89 -19.92 -3.53 -7.79
N SER A 90 -19.91 -3.94 -9.05
CA SER A 90 -19.52 -5.31 -9.40
C SER A 90 -18.02 -5.56 -9.31
N LYS A 91 -17.20 -4.52 -9.51
CA LYS A 91 -15.74 -4.61 -9.59
C LYS A 91 -15.01 -4.15 -8.33
N VAL A 92 -15.60 -3.26 -7.54
CA VAL A 92 -14.94 -2.61 -6.41
C VAL A 92 -15.63 -2.99 -5.12
N GLU A 93 -14.83 -3.36 -4.11
CA GLU A 93 -15.30 -3.70 -2.78
C GLU A 93 -14.49 -2.97 -1.72
N ALA A 94 -15.18 -2.33 -0.77
CA ALA A 94 -14.54 -1.66 0.35
C ALA A 94 -14.17 -2.66 1.45
N VAL A 95 -12.91 -2.61 1.90
CA VAL A 95 -12.41 -3.33 3.07
C VAL A 95 -12.07 -2.30 4.14
N ALA A 96 -12.80 -2.33 5.25
CA ALA A 96 -12.57 -1.44 6.38
C ALA A 96 -11.31 -1.86 7.13
N GLY A 97 -10.20 -1.11 6.96
CA GLY A 97 -8.93 -1.48 7.60
C GLY A 97 -7.94 -0.33 7.68
N ASP A 98 -6.88 -0.50 8.45
CA ASP A 98 -5.82 0.48 8.67
C ASP A 98 -4.43 -0.17 8.62
N LEU A 99 -3.56 0.34 7.74
CA LEU A 99 -2.16 -0.10 7.62
C LEU A 99 -1.37 -0.01 8.93
N ALA A 100 -1.77 0.89 9.83
CA ALA A 100 -1.10 1.08 11.12
C ALA A 100 -1.40 -0.03 12.14
N LEU A 101 -2.40 -0.88 11.89
CA LEU A 101 -2.87 -1.87 12.86
C LEU A 101 -2.45 -3.30 12.47
N LYS A 102 -2.31 -4.17 13.48
CA LYS A 102 -2.11 -5.61 13.28
C LYS A 102 -3.25 -6.16 12.43
N HIS A 103 -2.97 -7.13 11.57
CA HIS A 103 -3.90 -7.71 10.60
C HIS A 103 -4.65 -6.64 9.76
N LEU A 104 -4.01 -5.47 9.55
CA LEU A 104 -4.61 -4.31 8.87
C LEU A 104 -5.88 -3.78 9.55
N GLY A 105 -6.05 -4.03 10.86
CA GLY A 105 -7.24 -3.67 11.62
C GLY A 105 -8.46 -4.57 11.38
N LEU A 106 -8.27 -5.67 10.67
CA LEU A 106 -9.30 -6.71 10.46
C LEU A 106 -9.30 -7.69 11.64
N ASP A 107 -10.45 -8.25 11.95
CA ASP A 107 -10.51 -9.46 12.76
C ASP A 107 -9.92 -10.67 12.02
N ASP A 108 -9.66 -11.76 12.74
CA ASP A 108 -8.97 -12.90 12.17
C ASP A 108 -9.77 -13.53 11.01
N ALA A 109 -11.09 -13.62 11.12
CA ALA A 109 -11.94 -14.19 10.07
C ALA A 109 -11.95 -13.33 8.79
N ALA A 110 -12.04 -12.01 8.93
CA ALA A 110 -11.97 -11.09 7.80
C ALA A 110 -10.58 -11.06 7.15
N TYR A 111 -9.52 -11.17 7.97
CA TYR A 111 -8.15 -11.26 7.46
C TYR A 111 -7.93 -12.55 6.67
N GLU A 112 -8.32 -13.71 7.22
CA GLU A 112 -8.21 -15.01 6.55
C GLU A 112 -9.03 -15.04 5.25
N LYS A 113 -10.25 -14.51 5.27
CA LYS A 113 -11.07 -14.37 4.07
C LYS A 113 -10.35 -13.54 3.00
N LEU A 114 -9.84 -12.36 3.38
CA LEU A 114 -9.13 -11.49 2.44
C LEU A 114 -7.88 -12.18 1.88
N ALA A 115 -7.09 -12.85 2.71
CA ALA A 115 -5.91 -13.62 2.30
C ALA A 115 -6.28 -14.77 1.34
N GLY A 116 -7.42 -15.46 1.56
CA GLY A 116 -7.89 -16.51 0.66
C GLY A 116 -8.45 -16.02 -0.68
N GLU A 117 -8.83 -14.76 -0.76
CA GLU A 117 -9.43 -14.19 -1.97
C GLU A 117 -8.44 -13.42 -2.85
N VAL A 118 -7.47 -12.74 -2.26
CA VAL A 118 -6.53 -11.86 -2.97
C VAL A 118 -5.52 -12.67 -3.77
N THR A 119 -5.31 -12.27 -5.02
CA THR A 119 -4.33 -12.90 -5.94
C THR A 119 -3.19 -11.95 -6.32
N MET A 120 -3.31 -10.66 -5.99
CA MET A 120 -2.31 -9.63 -6.22
C MET A 120 -2.52 -8.47 -5.25
N ILE A 121 -1.45 -7.81 -4.85
CA ILE A 121 -1.53 -6.62 -3.98
C ILE A 121 -0.81 -5.44 -4.64
N ILE A 122 -1.46 -4.27 -4.61
CA ILE A 122 -0.85 -2.98 -5.00
C ILE A 122 -0.92 -2.06 -3.79
N ASN A 123 0.23 -1.79 -3.18
CA ASN A 123 0.32 -0.96 -2.00
C ASN A 123 0.77 0.47 -2.36
N CYS A 124 -0.18 1.40 -2.42
CA CYS A 124 0.03 2.84 -2.59
C CYS A 124 -0.24 3.62 -1.28
N GLY A 125 -0.58 2.91 -0.20
CA GLY A 125 -0.96 3.52 1.07
C GLY A 125 0.26 4.01 1.85
N ALA A 126 0.30 5.31 2.15
CA ALA A 126 1.31 5.93 2.97
C ALA A 126 0.77 7.23 3.58
N THR A 127 1.40 7.72 4.66
CA THR A 127 1.30 9.13 5.05
C THR A 127 2.42 9.92 4.40
N CYS A 128 2.06 11.02 3.71
CA CYS A 128 2.99 11.91 3.02
C CYS A 128 3.14 13.26 3.75
N SER A 129 2.61 13.38 4.97
CA SER A 129 2.71 14.58 5.76
C SER A 129 4.09 14.69 6.40
N PHE A 130 4.86 15.73 6.06
CA PHE A 130 6.12 16.03 6.74
C PHE A 130 5.95 16.52 8.19
N ARG A 131 4.70 16.75 8.61
CA ARG A 131 4.34 17.10 10.00
C ARG A 131 3.72 15.94 10.75
N GLU A 132 3.71 14.74 10.16
CA GLU A 132 3.22 13.55 10.84
C GLU A 132 4.13 13.20 12.02
N GLU A 133 3.54 12.75 13.11
CA GLU A 133 4.30 12.23 14.25
C GLU A 133 5.12 11.01 13.81
N PHE A 134 6.36 10.93 14.28
CA PHE A 134 7.32 9.93 13.83
C PHE A 134 6.80 8.50 13.99
N ASP A 135 6.25 8.16 15.17
CA ASP A 135 5.73 6.81 15.41
C ASP A 135 4.54 6.48 14.52
N ARG A 136 3.69 7.46 14.20
CA ARG A 136 2.59 7.27 13.27
C ARG A 136 3.11 7.05 11.85
N ALA A 137 4.09 7.84 11.41
CA ALA A 137 4.75 7.63 10.12
C ALA A 137 5.41 6.25 10.05
N LEU A 138 6.11 5.83 11.12
CA LEU A 138 6.72 4.51 11.24
C LEU A 138 5.67 3.39 11.16
N GLN A 139 4.56 3.52 11.89
CA GLN A 139 3.48 2.52 11.88
C GLN A 139 2.83 2.36 10.50
N VAL A 140 2.63 3.45 9.75
CA VAL A 140 1.97 3.42 8.44
C VAL A 140 2.95 3.05 7.34
N ASN A 141 4.09 3.75 7.24
CA ASN A 141 4.95 3.67 6.06
C ASN A 141 5.93 2.49 6.13
N ALA A 142 6.47 2.17 7.30
CA ALA A 142 7.40 1.06 7.44
C ALA A 142 6.69 -0.23 7.88
N LEU A 143 6.05 -0.21 9.05
CA LEU A 143 5.39 -1.39 9.59
C LEU A 143 4.13 -1.76 8.81
N GLY A 144 3.42 -0.78 8.23
CA GLY A 144 2.33 -1.02 7.29
C GLY A 144 2.78 -1.79 6.06
N ALA A 145 3.93 -1.44 5.48
CA ALA A 145 4.52 -2.19 4.36
C ALA A 145 4.88 -3.64 4.76
N ARG A 146 5.43 -3.85 5.98
CA ARG A 146 5.69 -5.22 6.52
C ARG A 146 4.39 -6.03 6.67
N ARG A 147 3.29 -5.39 7.14
CA ARG A 147 1.97 -6.06 7.28
C ARG A 147 1.37 -6.44 5.92
N ILE A 148 1.53 -5.59 4.93
CA ILE A 148 1.11 -5.89 3.56
C ILE A 148 1.94 -7.03 2.96
N LEU A 149 3.26 -7.05 3.19
CA LEU A 149 4.11 -8.17 2.79
C LEU A 149 3.67 -9.48 3.48
N LYS A 150 3.35 -9.41 4.78
CA LYS A 150 2.83 -10.57 5.51
C LYS A 150 1.53 -11.08 4.90
N LEU A 151 0.59 -10.18 4.58
CA LEU A 151 -0.64 -10.58 3.89
C LEU A 151 -0.36 -11.24 2.53
N ALA A 152 0.60 -10.70 1.75
CA ALA A 152 0.98 -11.31 0.47
C ALA A 152 1.51 -12.75 0.64
N GLN A 153 2.28 -12.99 1.70
CA GLN A 153 2.77 -14.32 2.07
C GLN A 153 1.63 -15.25 2.49
N ASP A 154 0.74 -14.77 3.35
CA ASP A 154 -0.42 -15.53 3.85
C ASP A 154 -1.43 -15.86 2.74
N ALA A 155 -1.51 -15.00 1.74
CA ALA A 155 -2.30 -15.25 0.51
C ALA A 155 -1.62 -16.22 -0.48
N GLY A 156 -0.57 -16.94 -0.07
CA GLY A 156 0.13 -17.90 -0.92
C GLY A 156 1.28 -17.30 -1.74
N ASN A 157 1.96 -16.28 -1.20
CA ASN A 157 3.05 -15.53 -1.86
C ASN A 157 2.60 -14.84 -3.17
N VAL A 158 1.45 -14.20 -3.12
CA VAL A 158 0.93 -13.46 -4.27
C VAL A 158 1.84 -12.29 -4.66
N PRO A 159 1.86 -11.87 -5.93
CA PRO A 159 2.61 -10.71 -6.38
C PRO A 159 2.25 -9.45 -5.59
N LEU A 160 3.27 -8.72 -5.12
CA LEU A 160 3.15 -7.46 -4.43
C LEU A 160 3.87 -6.35 -5.20
N VAL A 161 3.12 -5.32 -5.58
CA VAL A 161 3.68 -4.05 -6.08
C VAL A 161 3.62 -3.04 -4.94
N HIS A 162 4.77 -2.57 -4.48
CA HIS A 162 4.87 -1.57 -3.43
C HIS A 162 5.38 -0.25 -3.97
N VAL A 163 4.61 0.81 -3.78
CA VAL A 163 5.05 2.18 -4.09
C VAL A 163 5.85 2.70 -2.91
N SER A 164 7.16 2.78 -3.10
CA SER A 164 8.11 3.31 -2.14
C SER A 164 8.33 4.82 -2.38
N THR A 165 9.42 5.35 -1.90
CA THR A 165 9.79 6.76 -2.00
C THR A 165 11.18 6.95 -2.58
N ALA A 166 11.40 8.06 -3.29
CA ALA A 166 12.73 8.48 -3.71
C ALA A 166 13.59 9.00 -2.54
N TYR A 167 12.98 9.32 -1.40
CA TYR A 167 13.67 9.82 -0.21
C TYR A 167 14.32 8.73 0.65
N VAL A 168 14.66 7.59 0.07
CA VAL A 168 15.42 6.51 0.74
C VAL A 168 16.91 6.80 0.82
N TYR A 169 17.40 7.77 0.03
CA TYR A 169 18.77 8.26 0.08
C TYR A 169 18.81 9.62 0.74
N GLU A 170 19.86 9.86 1.53
CA GLU A 170 20.15 11.21 2.01
C GLU A 170 20.42 12.12 0.82
N THR A 171 20.02 13.40 0.94
CA THR A 171 20.29 14.42 -0.08
C THR A 171 21.80 14.58 -0.29
N THR A 172 22.34 13.85 -1.22
CA THR A 172 23.65 14.09 -1.79
C THR A 172 23.45 14.82 -3.10
N TYR A 173 24.28 15.78 -3.41
CA TYR A 173 24.31 16.43 -4.73
C TYR A 173 24.87 15.50 -5.82
N GLU A 174 25.08 14.23 -5.49
CA GLU A 174 25.64 13.21 -6.34
C GLU A 174 24.56 12.24 -6.85
N LEU A 175 24.87 11.55 -7.95
CA LEU A 175 24.01 10.49 -8.49
C LEU A 175 23.91 9.34 -7.48
N SER A 176 22.69 9.05 -7.06
CA SER A 176 22.41 7.88 -6.23
C SER A 176 22.18 6.67 -7.13
N PRO A 177 23.00 5.62 -7.05
CA PRO A 177 22.83 4.42 -7.87
C PRO A 177 21.59 3.65 -7.44
N GLU A 178 20.82 3.13 -8.40
CA GLU A 178 19.72 2.18 -8.16
C GLU A 178 20.28 0.85 -7.66
N ARG A 179 20.38 0.70 -6.35
CA ARG A 179 20.81 -0.55 -5.70
C ARG A 179 20.03 -0.79 -4.42
N VAL A 180 19.83 -2.05 -4.09
CA VAL A 180 19.25 -2.45 -2.81
C VAL A 180 20.22 -2.08 -1.69
N ILE A 181 19.72 -1.39 -0.66
CA ILE A 181 20.49 -1.13 0.56
C ILE A 181 20.64 -2.45 1.30
N PRO A 182 21.87 -2.91 1.59
CA PRO A 182 22.08 -4.17 2.31
C PRO A 182 21.46 -4.13 3.70
N LEU A 183 20.89 -5.25 4.13
CA LEU A 183 20.40 -5.40 5.51
C LEU A 183 21.55 -5.23 6.51
N GLY A 184 21.25 -4.65 7.67
CA GLY A 184 22.25 -4.39 8.71
C GLY A 184 23.12 -3.14 8.48
N HIS A 185 22.83 -2.36 7.43
CA HIS A 185 23.51 -1.10 7.18
C HIS A 185 22.62 0.09 7.55
N THR A 186 23.20 1.07 8.20
CA THR A 186 22.61 2.40 8.39
C THR A 186 23.11 3.35 7.31
N LEU A 187 22.46 4.49 7.13
CA LEU A 187 22.98 5.55 6.25
C LEU A 187 24.40 5.99 6.62
N ARG A 188 24.74 5.95 7.92
CA ARG A 188 26.08 6.27 8.42
C ARG A 188 27.12 5.24 7.96
N THR A 189 26.79 3.94 8.00
CA THR A 189 27.70 2.88 7.55
C THR A 189 27.88 2.89 6.05
N LEU A 190 26.83 3.24 5.29
CA LEU A 190 26.92 3.42 3.84
C LEU A 190 27.85 4.57 3.42
N LYS A 191 28.06 5.56 4.30
CA LYS A 191 28.98 6.69 4.12
C LYS A 191 30.39 6.42 4.68
N GLY A 192 30.74 5.19 4.98
CA GLY A 192 32.06 4.82 5.52
C GLY A 192 32.20 5.00 7.03
N GLY A 193 31.10 5.23 7.76
CA GLY A 193 31.11 5.21 9.22
C GLY A 193 31.23 3.78 9.76
N LEU A 194 31.62 3.66 11.04
CA LEU A 194 31.71 2.37 11.72
C LEU A 194 30.36 1.64 11.72
N ALA A 195 30.38 0.37 11.39
CA ALA A 195 29.23 -0.51 11.55
C ALA A 195 28.90 -0.63 13.04
N ALA A 196 27.64 -0.35 13.39
CA ALA A 196 27.12 -0.71 14.69
C ALA A 196 26.28 -1.98 14.51
N GLU A 197 26.51 -2.96 15.35
CA GLU A 197 25.58 -4.08 15.46
C GLU A 197 24.24 -3.51 15.98
N PHE A 198 23.17 -3.69 15.23
CA PHE A 198 21.82 -3.31 15.66
C PHE A 198 20.79 -4.31 15.13
N SER A 199 19.78 -4.56 15.92
CA SER A 199 18.60 -5.29 15.53
C SER A 199 17.54 -4.27 15.05
N LEU A 200 17.04 -4.45 13.83
CA LEU A 200 16.00 -3.56 13.28
C LEU A 200 14.74 -3.57 14.16
N ASP A 201 14.35 -4.72 14.69
CA ASP A 201 13.14 -4.84 15.51
C ASP A 201 13.36 -4.18 16.89
N GLU A 202 14.53 -4.33 17.50
CA GLU A 202 14.87 -3.63 18.76
C GLU A 202 14.90 -2.10 18.56
N GLU A 203 15.45 -1.61 17.45
CA GLU A 203 15.48 -0.20 17.13
C GLU A 203 14.06 0.37 16.96
N ILE A 204 13.18 -0.37 16.27
CA ILE A 204 11.77 -0.01 16.12
C ILE A 204 11.07 0.09 17.49
N ASP A 205 11.25 -0.91 18.34
CA ASP A 205 10.63 -0.96 19.67
C ASP A 205 11.13 0.18 20.57
N GLN A 206 12.44 0.46 20.56
CA GLN A 206 13.03 1.58 21.29
C GLN A 206 12.48 2.94 20.81
N MET A 207 12.36 3.13 19.50
CA MET A 207 11.81 4.36 18.92
C MET A 207 10.35 4.57 19.31
N LEU A 208 9.53 3.52 19.24
CA LEU A 208 8.11 3.58 19.64
C LEU A 208 7.99 3.88 21.14
N ALA A 209 8.78 3.22 21.99
CA ALA A 209 8.80 3.46 23.42
C ALA A 209 9.22 4.90 23.76
N ARG A 210 10.21 5.44 23.06
CA ARG A 210 10.66 6.83 23.23
C ARG A 210 9.58 7.84 22.84
N CYS A 211 8.86 7.62 21.73
CA CYS A 211 7.74 8.47 21.32
C CYS A 211 6.62 8.45 22.38
N ALA A 212 6.28 7.30 22.93
CA ALA A 212 5.29 7.16 23.97
C ALA A 212 5.70 7.91 25.27
N ALA A 213 6.97 7.79 25.68
CA ALA A 213 7.49 8.50 26.86
C ALA A 213 7.47 10.02 26.67
N LEU A 214 7.83 10.54 25.50
CA LEU A 214 7.78 11.97 25.18
C LEU A 214 6.36 12.52 25.25
N ARG A 215 5.36 11.79 24.74
CA ARG A 215 3.95 12.20 24.86
C ARG A 215 3.49 12.24 26.31
N ALA A 216 3.81 11.23 27.11
CA ALA A 216 3.45 11.20 28.51
C ALA A 216 4.06 12.41 29.27
N ALA A 217 5.27 12.81 28.95
CA ALA A 217 5.93 13.97 29.57
C ALA A 217 5.35 15.34 29.12
N THR A 218 4.70 15.41 27.96
CA THR A 218 4.12 16.68 27.45
C THR A 218 2.74 16.98 28.06
N PHE A 219 2.09 15.99 28.68
CA PHE A 219 0.79 16.15 29.35
C PHE A 219 0.90 16.38 30.87
N LEU A 220 2.12 16.54 31.41
CA LEU A 220 2.42 16.96 32.77
C LEU A 220 2.87 18.43 32.81
#